data_a74b7319cb0e0380a182f8ad8754dfb7
#
_entry.id   a74b7319cb0e0380a182f8ad8754dfb7
#
_cell.length_a   1.000
_cell.length_b   1.000
_cell.length_c   1.000
_cell.angle_alpha   90.00
_cell.angle_beta   90.00
_cell.angle_gamma   90.00
#
_symmetry.space_group_name_H-M   'P 1'
#
loop_
_entity.id
_entity.type
_entity.pdbx_description
1 polymer ?
#
loop_
_entity_poly.entity_id
_entity_poly.type
_entity_poly.pdbx_seq_one_letter_code
_entity_poly.pdbx_strand_id
1 'polypeptide(L)'
;FEVIGPRALHSLPEHDALFIRTVTAVDHVSFRFSQTAESLGMPVIDDPQSIVRCSNKIYLHELCERHGIPMLPAMIVSRKTPAAELHTLGFPVVLKAPDGSFSAAVRRAEKPVDLDRLLAEMLAKSPLLLAQPFSPTDFDWRIGVLEGRLLYACKYHMARGHWQIAQYDGKGGSRSGRVEG
;
A
#
# COMPACT_ATOMS: atom_id res chain seq x y z
N PHE A 1 -28.28 -8.58 2.47
CA PHE A 1 -27.25 -7.62 2.86
C PHE A 1 -27.75 -6.19 2.72
N GLU A 2 -27.23 -5.30 3.54
CA GLU A 2 -27.50 -3.87 3.51
C GLU A 2 -26.20 -3.11 3.21
N VAL A 3 -26.30 -2.02 2.45
CA VAL A 3 -25.16 -1.13 2.19
C VAL A 3 -25.30 0.09 3.11
N ILE A 4 -24.39 0.19 4.07
CA ILE A 4 -24.36 1.31 5.02
C ILE A 4 -23.27 2.31 4.67
N GLY A 5 -23.53 3.58 4.92
CA GLY A 5 -22.60 4.66 4.63
C GLY A 5 -21.71 5.02 5.82
N PRO A 6 -20.72 5.90 5.62
CA PRO A 6 -19.73 6.26 6.66
C PRO A 6 -20.33 6.95 7.90
N ARG A 7 -21.57 7.39 7.84
CA ARG A 7 -22.27 8.01 8.99
C ARG A 7 -23.07 7.01 9.82
N ALA A 8 -23.21 5.77 9.36
CA ALA A 8 -24.06 4.74 9.97
C ALA A 8 -23.31 3.84 10.97
N LEU A 9 -22.22 4.32 11.59
CA LEU A 9 -21.48 3.55 12.59
C LEU A 9 -22.37 3.12 13.78
N HIS A 10 -23.36 3.94 14.11
CA HIS A 10 -24.30 3.69 15.22
C HIS A 10 -25.23 2.50 14.98
N SER A 11 -25.54 2.17 13.72
CA SER A 11 -26.38 1.02 13.36
C SER A 11 -25.62 -0.29 13.28
N LEU A 12 -24.29 -0.27 13.41
CA LEU A 12 -23.48 -1.47 13.28
C LEU A 12 -23.90 -2.63 14.19
N PRO A 13 -24.33 -2.41 15.46
CA PRO A 13 -24.83 -3.50 16.31
C PRO A 13 -26.10 -4.21 15.81
N GLU A 14 -26.78 -3.67 14.80
CA GLU A 14 -27.97 -4.27 14.21
C GLU A 14 -27.63 -5.32 13.13
N HIS A 15 -26.34 -5.55 12.84
CA HIS A 15 -25.85 -6.44 11.80
C HIS A 15 -25.08 -7.63 12.37
N ASP A 16 -25.05 -8.74 11.62
CA ASP A 16 -24.38 -9.98 12.01
C ASP A 16 -22.89 -10.02 11.61
N ALA A 17 -22.51 -9.28 10.57
CA ALA A 17 -21.15 -9.22 10.03
C ALA A 17 -20.92 -7.94 9.23
N LEU A 18 -19.67 -7.54 9.08
CA LEU A 18 -19.28 -6.37 8.29
C LEU A 18 -18.30 -6.74 7.18
N PHE A 19 -18.62 -6.35 5.94
CA PHE A 19 -17.71 -6.39 4.82
C PHE A 19 -17.37 -4.98 4.32
N ILE A 20 -16.16 -4.53 4.55
CA ILE A 20 -15.67 -3.20 4.18
C ILE A 20 -15.32 -3.18 2.69
N ARG A 21 -16.01 -2.33 1.91
CA ARG A 21 -15.80 -2.16 0.46
C ARG A 21 -15.39 -0.73 0.10
N THR A 22 -14.45 -0.20 0.83
CA THR A 22 -13.84 1.12 0.59
C THR A 22 -12.35 1.08 0.87
N VAL A 23 -11.67 2.21 0.77
CA VAL A 23 -10.26 2.31 1.18
C VAL A 23 -10.11 1.91 2.64
N THR A 24 -9.15 1.04 2.93
CA THR A 24 -8.79 0.63 4.28
C THR A 24 -7.45 1.26 4.65
N ALA A 25 -7.46 2.18 5.60
CA ALA A 25 -6.29 2.84 6.15
C ALA A 25 -6.58 3.27 7.60
N VAL A 26 -5.56 3.38 8.42
CA VAL A 26 -5.70 3.69 9.85
C VAL A 26 -6.32 5.07 10.09
N ASP A 27 -6.08 6.02 9.20
CA ASP A 27 -6.64 7.39 9.22
C ASP A 27 -7.99 7.52 8.51
N HIS A 28 -8.54 6.42 7.98
CA HIS A 28 -9.82 6.40 7.27
C HIS A 28 -10.96 5.92 8.18
N VAL A 29 -12.18 6.36 7.90
CA VAL A 29 -13.38 5.98 8.67
C VAL A 29 -13.61 4.47 8.71
N SER A 30 -13.21 3.72 7.67
CA SER A 30 -13.29 2.26 7.62
C SER A 30 -12.59 1.57 8.80
N PHE A 31 -11.48 2.14 9.28
CA PHE A 31 -10.77 1.59 10.43
C PHE A 31 -11.62 1.66 11.71
N ARG A 32 -12.37 2.75 11.91
CA ARG A 32 -13.31 2.87 13.04
C ARG A 32 -14.43 1.83 12.96
N PHE A 33 -14.97 1.59 11.76
CA PHE A 33 -15.96 0.53 11.55
C PHE A 33 -15.39 -0.84 11.88
N SER A 34 -14.17 -1.12 11.40
CA SER A 34 -13.47 -2.38 11.67
C SER A 34 -13.25 -2.59 13.18
N GLN A 35 -12.73 -1.58 13.88
CA GLN A 35 -12.52 -1.63 15.33
C GLN A 35 -13.82 -1.81 16.11
N THR A 36 -14.90 -1.12 15.70
CA THR A 36 -16.21 -1.26 16.35
C THR A 36 -16.77 -2.66 16.15
N ALA A 37 -16.72 -3.20 14.93
CA ALA A 37 -17.16 -4.56 14.66
C ALA A 37 -16.39 -5.59 15.49
N GLU A 38 -15.06 -5.48 15.55
CA GLU A 38 -14.23 -6.35 16.38
C GLU A 38 -14.60 -6.26 17.87
N SER A 39 -14.83 -5.03 18.39
CA SER A 39 -15.22 -4.81 19.78
C SER A 39 -16.59 -5.40 20.13
N LEU A 40 -17.46 -5.53 19.14
CA LEU A 40 -18.76 -6.19 19.26
C LEU A 40 -18.70 -7.71 19.10
N GLY A 41 -17.51 -8.28 18.84
CA GLY A 41 -17.36 -9.70 18.48
C GLY A 41 -17.92 -10.06 17.12
N MET A 42 -18.18 -9.07 16.27
CA MET A 42 -18.76 -9.23 14.95
C MET A 42 -17.68 -9.63 13.93
N PRO A 43 -17.92 -10.66 13.08
CA PRO A 43 -17.05 -10.95 11.98
C PRO A 43 -16.87 -9.74 11.05
N VAL A 44 -15.60 -9.39 10.75
CA VAL A 44 -15.31 -8.24 9.89
C VAL A 44 -14.18 -8.54 8.89
N ILE A 45 -14.34 -8.07 7.67
CA ILE A 45 -13.34 -8.04 6.60
C ILE A 45 -13.22 -6.60 6.07
N ASP A 46 -12.07 -5.94 6.12
CA ASP A 46 -10.80 -6.34 6.75
C ASP A 46 -10.84 -6.07 8.25
N ASP A 47 -10.25 -6.96 9.04
CA ASP A 47 -10.11 -6.75 10.48
C ASP A 47 -9.08 -5.64 10.81
N PRO A 48 -9.14 -5.03 12.02
CA PRO A 48 -8.26 -3.90 12.36
C PRO A 48 -6.77 -4.25 12.31
N GLN A 49 -6.38 -5.46 12.69
CA GLN A 49 -4.98 -5.89 12.63
C GLN A 49 -4.48 -6.02 11.20
N SER A 50 -5.29 -6.60 10.32
CA SER A 50 -4.98 -6.71 8.89
C SER A 50 -4.84 -5.33 8.26
N ILE A 51 -5.72 -4.37 8.62
CA ILE A 51 -5.60 -2.98 8.16
C ILE A 51 -4.26 -2.38 8.59
N VAL A 52 -3.90 -2.46 9.88
CA VAL A 52 -2.62 -1.93 10.38
C VAL A 52 -1.43 -2.57 9.70
N ARG A 53 -1.42 -3.89 9.56
CA ARG A 53 -0.30 -4.64 8.98
C ARG A 53 -0.10 -4.37 7.49
N CYS A 54 -1.20 -4.21 6.74
CA CYS A 54 -1.14 -4.11 5.28
C CYS A 54 -1.15 -2.67 4.77
N SER A 55 -1.62 -1.69 5.55
CA SER A 55 -1.66 -0.29 5.12
C SER A 55 -0.31 0.41 5.25
N ASN A 56 0.54 0.00 6.20
CA ASN A 56 1.87 0.57 6.40
C ASN A 56 2.96 -0.29 5.74
N LYS A 57 3.64 0.25 4.72
CA LYS A 57 4.61 -0.49 3.90
C LYS A 57 5.87 -0.91 4.66
N ILE A 58 6.28 -0.14 5.67
CA ILE A 58 7.43 -0.49 6.51
C ILE A 58 7.04 -1.68 7.40
N TYR A 59 5.91 -1.59 8.08
CA TYR A 59 5.43 -2.68 8.92
C TYR A 59 5.20 -3.97 8.13
N LEU A 60 4.59 -3.86 6.95
CA LEU A 60 4.40 -5.01 6.07
C LEU A 60 5.73 -5.62 5.63
N HIS A 61 6.72 -4.79 5.30
CA HIS A 61 8.06 -5.26 4.92
C HIS A 61 8.72 -6.04 6.08
N GLU A 62 8.76 -5.46 7.28
CA GLU A 62 9.32 -6.10 8.48
C GLU A 62 8.57 -7.39 8.84
N LEU A 63 7.25 -7.41 8.67
CA LEU A 63 6.43 -8.60 8.90
C LEU A 63 6.79 -9.72 7.91
N CYS A 64 6.89 -9.40 6.62
CA CYS A 64 7.27 -10.37 5.58
C CYS A 64 8.69 -10.89 5.80
N GLU A 65 9.65 -10.04 6.14
CA GLU A 65 11.02 -10.42 6.46
C GLU A 65 11.07 -11.39 7.65
N ARG A 66 10.35 -11.07 8.73
CA ARG A 66 10.25 -11.92 9.94
C ARG A 66 9.68 -13.31 9.65
N HIS A 67 8.78 -13.40 8.69
CA HIS A 67 8.15 -14.67 8.28
C HIS A 67 8.86 -15.35 7.10
N GLY A 68 10.01 -14.85 6.67
CA GLY A 68 10.79 -15.43 5.56
C GLY A 68 10.08 -15.36 4.20
N ILE A 69 9.14 -14.41 4.03
CA ILE A 69 8.47 -14.18 2.75
C ILE A 69 9.44 -13.43 1.83
N PRO A 70 9.77 -13.99 0.64
CA PRO A 70 10.69 -13.34 -0.27
C PRO A 70 10.23 -11.95 -0.69
N MET A 71 11.11 -10.96 -0.50
CA MET A 71 10.87 -9.57 -0.88
C MET A 71 12.12 -8.96 -1.51
N LEU A 72 11.93 -7.85 -2.22
CA LEU A 72 13.07 -7.03 -2.64
C LEU A 72 13.78 -6.49 -1.39
N PRO A 73 15.12 -6.38 -1.40
CA PRO A 73 15.83 -5.73 -0.32
C PRO A 73 15.30 -4.30 -0.13
N ALA A 74 15.25 -3.86 1.11
CA ALA A 74 14.75 -2.53 1.43
C ALA A 74 15.57 -1.88 2.53
N MET A 75 15.52 -0.54 2.56
CA MET A 75 16.10 0.28 3.62
C MET A 75 15.03 1.21 4.18
N ILE A 76 14.94 1.28 5.50
CA ILE A 76 14.11 2.27 6.19
C ILE A 76 14.93 3.56 6.28
N VAL A 77 14.39 4.63 5.73
CA VAL A 77 15.07 5.91 5.56
C VAL A 77 14.43 6.97 6.43
N SER A 78 15.23 7.71 7.14
CA SER A 78 14.84 8.88 7.94
C SER A 78 15.64 10.11 7.52
N ARG A 79 15.36 11.27 8.12
CA ARG A 79 16.18 12.49 7.92
C ARG A 79 17.63 12.35 8.36
N LYS A 80 17.94 11.33 9.17
CA LYS A 80 19.31 11.06 9.67
C LYS A 80 20.06 10.07 8.79
N THR A 81 19.40 9.42 7.85
CA THR A 81 20.01 8.43 6.96
C THR A 81 20.77 9.14 5.85
N PRO A 82 22.07 8.94 5.71
CA PRO A 82 22.85 9.51 4.62
C PRO A 82 22.36 9.00 3.25
N ALA A 83 22.12 9.90 2.29
CA ALA A 83 21.67 9.51 0.95
C ALA A 83 22.63 8.53 0.26
N ALA A 84 23.95 8.63 0.57
CA ALA A 84 24.98 7.75 0.02
C ALA A 84 24.76 6.27 0.39
N GLU A 85 24.14 5.96 1.53
CA GLU A 85 23.82 4.58 1.92
C GLU A 85 22.83 3.93 0.95
N LEU A 86 21.91 4.72 0.39
CA LEU A 86 20.91 4.22 -0.56
C LEU A 86 21.52 3.88 -1.93
N HIS A 87 22.74 4.36 -2.23
CA HIS A 87 23.45 4.00 -3.45
C HIS A 87 23.76 2.50 -3.53
N THR A 88 23.83 1.81 -2.40
CA THR A 88 24.03 0.35 -2.34
C THR A 88 22.87 -0.44 -2.93
N LEU A 89 21.68 0.17 -3.02
CA LEU A 89 20.49 -0.43 -3.67
C LEU A 89 20.61 -0.44 -5.20
N GLY A 90 21.55 0.32 -5.78
CA GLY A 90 21.63 0.56 -7.22
C GLY A 90 20.53 1.49 -7.71
N PHE A 91 20.71 2.04 -8.91
CA PHE A 91 19.70 2.91 -9.54
C PHE A 91 18.98 2.19 -10.68
N PRO A 92 17.68 2.48 -10.91
CA PRO A 92 16.83 3.42 -10.17
C PRO A 92 16.43 2.94 -8.76
N VAL A 93 16.26 3.89 -7.82
CA VAL A 93 15.74 3.64 -6.47
C VAL A 93 14.29 4.07 -6.37
N VAL A 94 13.45 3.24 -5.77
CA VAL A 94 12.04 3.54 -5.51
C VAL A 94 11.86 3.92 -4.04
N LEU A 95 11.37 5.13 -3.80
CA LEU A 95 11.03 5.66 -2.48
C LEU A 95 9.51 5.56 -2.26
N LYS A 96 9.10 5.06 -1.12
CA LYS A 96 7.69 4.87 -0.75
C LYS A 96 7.43 5.47 0.62
N ALA A 97 6.43 6.34 0.75
CA ALA A 97 5.93 6.70 2.07
C ALA A 97 5.26 5.46 2.71
N PRO A 98 5.38 5.28 4.05
CA PRO A 98 4.82 4.12 4.73
C PRO A 98 3.33 3.98 4.48
N ASP A 99 2.60 5.06 4.67
CA ASP A 99 1.17 5.14 4.52
C ASP A 99 0.80 5.72 3.14
N GLY A 100 -0.39 5.43 2.68
CA GLY A 100 -0.90 5.88 1.40
C GLY A 100 -1.16 4.74 0.42
N SER A 101 -2.25 4.90 -0.32
CA SER A 101 -2.76 3.95 -1.30
C SER A 101 -2.54 4.45 -2.74
N PHE A 102 -2.79 3.57 -3.70
CA PHE A 102 -2.83 3.88 -5.14
C PHE A 102 -1.57 4.53 -5.71
N SER A 103 -0.39 4.17 -5.18
CA SER A 103 0.92 4.67 -5.66
C SER A 103 1.12 6.19 -5.52
N ALA A 104 0.22 6.92 -4.89
CA ALA A 104 0.27 8.38 -4.78
C ALA A 104 1.53 8.90 -4.06
N ALA A 105 2.06 8.10 -3.12
CA ALA A 105 3.24 8.43 -2.33
C ALA A 105 4.45 7.54 -2.71
N VAL A 106 4.56 7.13 -3.99
CA VAL A 106 5.69 6.36 -4.53
C VAL A 106 6.41 7.19 -5.58
N ARG A 107 7.73 7.28 -5.47
CA ARG A 107 8.60 8.04 -6.38
C ARG A 107 9.79 7.18 -6.81
N ARG A 108 10.29 7.42 -8.01
CA ARG A 108 11.44 6.73 -8.57
C ARG A 108 12.55 7.75 -8.86
N ALA A 109 13.72 7.50 -8.28
CA ALA A 109 14.94 8.26 -8.51
C ALA A 109 15.79 7.52 -9.55
N GLU A 110 16.05 8.14 -10.70
CA GLU A 110 16.84 7.52 -11.78
C GLU A 110 18.35 7.62 -11.49
N LYS A 111 18.77 8.62 -10.73
CA LYS A 111 20.17 8.95 -10.46
C LYS A 111 20.32 9.68 -9.11
N PRO A 112 21.54 9.81 -8.56
CA PRO A 112 21.78 10.42 -7.25
C PRO A 112 21.12 11.79 -7.03
N VAL A 113 21.23 12.70 -7.99
CA VAL A 113 20.64 14.05 -7.87
C VAL A 113 19.11 14.03 -7.75
N ASP A 114 18.44 13.06 -8.37
CA ASP A 114 16.99 12.87 -8.21
C ASP A 114 16.67 12.33 -6.81
N LEU A 115 17.52 11.42 -6.30
CA LEU A 115 17.36 10.84 -4.97
C LEU A 115 17.41 11.91 -3.88
N ASP A 116 18.43 12.79 -3.89
CA ASP A 116 18.58 13.88 -2.90
C ASP A 116 17.36 14.79 -2.88
N ARG A 117 16.89 15.20 -4.06
CA ARG A 117 15.70 16.06 -4.20
C ARG A 117 14.44 15.37 -3.67
N LEU A 118 14.24 14.09 -4.04
CA LEU A 118 13.05 13.33 -3.63
C LEU A 118 13.07 13.01 -2.14
N LEU A 119 14.24 12.73 -1.55
CA LEU A 119 14.38 12.54 -0.11
C LEU A 119 13.98 13.81 0.64
N ALA A 120 14.48 14.99 0.22
CA ALA A 120 14.12 16.25 0.84
C ALA A 120 12.60 16.52 0.76
N GLU A 121 12.00 16.30 -0.42
CA GLU A 121 10.56 16.49 -0.65
C GLU A 121 9.70 15.53 0.19
N MET A 122 10.02 14.24 0.19
CA MET A 122 9.21 13.22 0.81
C MET A 122 9.38 13.18 2.33
N LEU A 123 10.60 13.36 2.85
CA LEU A 123 10.86 13.43 4.29
C LEU A 123 10.36 14.72 4.94
N ALA A 124 10.02 15.74 4.15
CA ALA A 124 9.28 16.88 4.67
C ALA A 124 7.83 16.54 5.08
N LYS A 125 7.25 15.51 4.44
CA LYS A 125 5.85 15.08 4.63
C LYS A 125 5.70 13.80 5.47
N SER A 126 6.74 12.97 5.52
CA SER A 126 6.74 11.70 6.25
C SER A 126 8.03 11.56 7.05
N PRO A 127 7.99 11.13 8.32
CA PRO A 127 9.19 10.95 9.12
C PRO A 127 10.09 9.80 8.63
N LEU A 128 9.50 8.83 7.96
CA LEU A 128 10.16 7.64 7.44
C LEU A 128 9.76 7.38 5.99
N LEU A 129 10.64 6.72 5.25
CA LEU A 129 10.38 6.18 3.91
C LEU A 129 10.91 4.74 3.83
N LEU A 130 10.34 3.95 2.93
CA LEU A 130 10.89 2.67 2.49
C LEU A 130 11.58 2.88 1.14
N ALA A 131 12.88 2.59 1.05
CA ALA A 131 13.66 2.62 -0.17
C ALA A 131 13.93 1.21 -0.67
N GLN A 132 13.76 0.95 -1.96
CA GLN A 132 13.98 -0.35 -2.59
C GLN A 132 14.62 -0.16 -3.98
N PRO A 133 15.39 -1.14 -4.49
CA PRO A 133 15.79 -1.12 -5.89
C PRO A 133 14.54 -1.19 -6.79
N PHE A 134 14.61 -0.53 -7.93
CA PHE A 134 13.57 -0.69 -8.95
C PHE A 134 13.69 -2.07 -9.62
N SER A 135 12.62 -2.83 -9.60
CA SER A 135 12.50 -4.11 -10.31
C SER A 135 11.50 -3.94 -11.44
N PRO A 136 11.94 -3.85 -12.71
CA PRO A 136 11.04 -3.69 -13.83
C PRO A 136 10.19 -4.95 -14.04
N THR A 137 8.90 -4.76 -14.23
CA THR A 137 7.94 -5.82 -14.56
C THR A 137 6.96 -5.32 -15.61
N ASP A 138 6.44 -6.22 -16.43
CA ASP A 138 5.41 -5.89 -17.43
C ASP A 138 4.01 -5.89 -16.83
N PHE A 139 3.86 -6.56 -15.69
CA PHE A 139 2.60 -6.66 -14.95
C PHE A 139 2.84 -7.01 -13.48
N ASP A 140 1.86 -6.72 -12.65
CA ASP A 140 1.77 -7.18 -11.27
C ASP A 140 0.72 -8.28 -11.16
N TRP A 141 1.01 -9.32 -10.37
CA TRP A 141 0.02 -10.29 -10.00
C TRP A 141 -0.93 -9.72 -8.95
N ARG A 142 -2.22 -9.93 -9.15
CA ARG A 142 -3.23 -9.79 -8.11
C ARG A 142 -3.79 -11.15 -7.77
N ILE A 143 -3.52 -11.57 -6.55
CA ILE A 143 -3.96 -12.86 -6.02
C ILE A 143 -5.03 -12.59 -4.97
N GLY A 144 -6.23 -13.13 -5.20
CA GLY A 144 -7.29 -13.16 -4.19
C GLY A 144 -7.23 -14.45 -3.42
N VAL A 145 -7.27 -14.35 -2.09
CA VAL A 145 -7.25 -15.50 -1.18
C VAL A 145 -8.46 -15.39 -0.25
N LEU A 146 -9.16 -16.50 -0.07
CA LEU A 146 -10.27 -16.62 0.88
C LEU A 146 -10.10 -17.92 1.67
N GLU A 147 -10.15 -17.85 2.99
CA GLU A 147 -9.96 -19.00 3.89
C GLU A 147 -8.69 -19.83 3.58
N GLY A 148 -7.58 -19.13 3.27
CA GLY A 148 -6.32 -19.79 2.92
C GLY A 148 -6.29 -20.45 1.54
N ARG A 149 -7.33 -20.30 0.72
CA ARG A 149 -7.43 -20.88 -0.62
C ARG A 149 -7.38 -19.80 -1.69
N LEU A 150 -6.76 -20.13 -2.82
CA LEU A 150 -6.76 -19.28 -4.00
C LEU A 150 -8.19 -19.07 -4.49
N LEU A 151 -8.65 -17.82 -4.55
CA LEU A 151 -9.96 -17.45 -5.09
C LEU A 151 -9.84 -17.05 -6.57
N TYR A 152 -8.85 -16.20 -6.87
CA TYR A 152 -8.52 -15.81 -8.25
C TYR A 152 -7.06 -15.37 -8.35
N ALA A 153 -6.53 -15.39 -9.58
CA ALA A 153 -5.25 -14.80 -9.95
C ALA A 153 -5.41 -14.05 -11.26
N CYS A 154 -4.97 -12.80 -11.31
CA CYS A 154 -4.98 -12.01 -12.54
C CYS A 154 -3.74 -11.12 -12.66
N LYS A 155 -3.40 -10.75 -13.89
CA LYS A 155 -2.30 -9.86 -14.23
C LYS A 155 -2.83 -8.44 -14.42
N TYR A 156 -2.22 -7.52 -13.72
CA TYR A 156 -2.42 -6.09 -13.91
C TYR A 156 -1.24 -5.54 -14.70
N HIS A 157 -1.42 -5.35 -15.99
CA HIS A 157 -0.35 -4.82 -16.87
C HIS A 157 -0.04 -3.37 -16.51
N MET A 158 1.22 -2.96 -16.76
CA MET A 158 1.64 -1.57 -16.57
C MET A 158 0.86 -0.65 -17.51
N ALA A 159 0.53 0.54 -17.04
CA ALA A 159 -0.09 1.56 -17.86
C ALA A 159 0.86 1.92 -19.03
N ARG A 160 0.29 2.15 -20.21
CA ARG A 160 1.08 2.36 -21.42
C ARG A 160 2.10 3.49 -21.25
N GLY A 161 3.38 3.15 -21.43
CA GLY A 161 4.50 4.09 -21.26
C GLY A 161 4.77 4.49 -19.80
N HIS A 162 4.24 3.75 -18.83
CA HIS A 162 4.45 4.01 -17.42
C HIS A 162 4.97 2.75 -16.68
N TRP A 163 5.67 2.96 -15.58
CA TRP A 163 6.28 1.90 -14.79
C TRP A 163 5.41 1.39 -13.64
N GLN A 164 4.17 1.86 -13.57
CA GLN A 164 3.15 1.43 -12.59
C GLN A 164 1.89 1.00 -13.34
N ILE A 165 1.07 0.17 -12.70
CA ILE A 165 -0.21 -0.32 -13.25
C ILE A 165 -1.23 0.80 -13.49
N ALA A 166 -1.09 1.94 -12.81
CA ALA A 166 -1.92 3.12 -13.01
C ALA A 166 -1.06 4.39 -13.03
N GLN A 167 -1.38 5.30 -13.92
CA GLN A 167 -0.83 6.64 -14.00
C GLN A 167 -1.92 7.64 -13.63
N TYR A 168 -1.64 8.50 -12.66
CA TYR A 168 -2.55 9.55 -12.19
C TYR A 168 -2.14 10.90 -12.76
N ASP A 169 -3.10 11.68 -13.25
CA ASP A 169 -2.85 12.97 -13.91
C ASP A 169 -2.83 14.17 -12.94
N GLY A 170 -2.99 13.93 -11.64
CA GLY A 170 -3.04 14.97 -10.61
C GLY A 170 -4.36 15.78 -10.58
N LYS A 171 -5.28 15.54 -11.52
CA LYS A 171 -6.59 16.19 -11.63
C LYS A 171 -7.75 15.24 -11.30
N GLY A 172 -7.43 14.05 -10.72
CA GLY A 172 -8.41 13.02 -10.38
C GLY A 172 -8.66 12.00 -11.49
N GLY A 173 -8.04 12.14 -12.66
CA GLY A 173 -8.04 11.14 -13.71
C GLY A 173 -6.94 10.10 -13.53
N SER A 174 -7.19 8.88 -14.00
CA SER A 174 -6.17 7.83 -14.06
C SER A 174 -6.26 7.03 -15.35
N ARG A 175 -5.10 6.57 -15.84
CA ARG A 175 -4.99 5.55 -16.89
C ARG A 175 -4.45 4.28 -16.26
N SER A 176 -5.18 3.18 -16.43
CA SER A 176 -4.74 1.85 -15.99
C SER A 176 -4.29 1.01 -17.19
N GLY A 177 -3.42 0.06 -16.92
CA GLY A 177 -3.12 -1.01 -17.87
C GLY A 177 -4.32 -1.97 -18.00
N ARG A 178 -4.21 -2.92 -18.93
CA ARG A 178 -5.21 -3.97 -19.13
C ARG A 178 -5.13 -4.97 -17.95
N VAL A 179 -6.25 -5.60 -17.64
CA VAL A 179 -6.34 -6.72 -16.69
C VAL A 179 -6.59 -8.00 -17.48
N GLU A 180 -5.89 -9.06 -17.09
CA GLU A 180 -5.98 -10.40 -17.70
C GLU A 180 -6.13 -11.42 -16.57
N GLY A 181 -7.19 -12.23 -16.59
CA GLY A 181 -7.49 -13.29 -15.64
C GLY A 181 -7.46 -14.66 -16.27
#